data_48cdf4411cb91609dc863d25b1dc601f
#
_entry.id   48cdf4411cb91609dc863d25b1dc601f
#
_cell.length_a   1.000
_cell.length_b   1.000
_cell.length_c   1.000
_cell.angle_alpha   90.00
_cell.angle_beta   90.00
_cell.angle_gamma   90.00
#
_symmetry.space_group_name_H-M   'P 1'
#
loop_
_entity.id
_entity.type
_entity.pdbx_description
1 polymer ?
#
loop_
_entity_poly.entity_id
_entity_poly.type
_entity_poly.pdbx_seq_one_letter_code
_entity_poly.pdbx_strand_id
1 'polypeptide(L)'
;MRRPRSDSVTAAIAAAQSPTIINPPEHVSLRDVDMPFWRAIISARASSSWNGADLVHAARLARCHADIERVQSEIDEEGEIDATSKQRFLETLMKRAVYLSRILHVHAEATCGKSEQQAKRALPEK
;
A
#
# COMPACT_ATOMS: atom_id res chain seq x y z
N MET A 1 22.83 -21.77 29.75
CA MET A 1 21.82 -21.49 28.76
C MET A 1 22.37 -20.55 27.69
N ARG A 2 22.54 -21.05 26.50
CA ARG A 2 23.05 -20.20 25.42
C ARG A 2 22.00 -19.20 25.00
N ARG A 3 22.33 -17.91 25.00
CA ARG A 3 21.53 -16.91 24.35
C ARG A 3 21.46 -17.21 22.84
N PRO A 4 20.28 -17.15 22.23
CA PRO A 4 20.23 -17.24 20.77
C PRO A 4 21.06 -16.11 20.17
N ARG A 5 21.90 -16.45 19.24
CA ARG A 5 22.71 -15.46 18.55
C ARG A 5 21.77 -14.55 17.76
N SER A 6 22.03 -13.24 17.79
CA SER A 6 21.25 -12.26 17.05
C SER A 6 21.30 -12.47 15.53
N ASP A 7 22.29 -13.20 15.05
CA ASP A 7 22.49 -13.56 13.65
C ASP A 7 21.87 -14.92 13.28
N SER A 8 21.15 -15.57 14.18
CA SER A 8 20.50 -16.84 13.87
C SER A 8 19.37 -16.63 12.86
N VAL A 9 19.14 -17.64 12.01
CA VAL A 9 18.05 -17.62 11.02
C VAL A 9 16.70 -17.44 11.71
N THR A 10 16.49 -18.08 12.85
CA THR A 10 15.27 -17.96 13.64
C THR A 10 15.04 -16.52 14.12
N ALA A 11 16.08 -15.86 14.62
CA ALA A 11 15.99 -14.46 15.05
C ALA A 11 15.73 -13.52 13.87
N ALA A 12 16.34 -13.78 12.70
CA ALA A 12 16.12 -13.01 11.49
C ALA A 12 14.66 -13.17 11.00
N ILE A 13 14.12 -14.39 11.02
CA ILE A 13 12.72 -14.65 10.64
C ILE A 13 11.76 -13.95 11.60
N ALA A 14 12.01 -14.06 12.90
CA ALA A 14 11.19 -13.41 13.93
C ALA A 14 11.21 -11.88 13.76
N ALA A 15 12.38 -11.29 13.52
CA ALA A 15 12.52 -9.85 13.27
C ALA A 15 11.79 -9.42 12.00
N ALA A 16 11.86 -10.22 10.92
CA ALA A 16 11.18 -9.94 9.67
C ALA A 16 9.65 -10.03 9.79
N GLN A 17 9.17 -10.90 10.68
CA GLN A 17 7.73 -11.08 10.94
C GLN A 17 7.18 -10.10 11.97
N SER A 18 8.04 -9.49 12.78
CA SER A 18 7.62 -8.49 13.75
C SER A 18 7.12 -7.23 13.02
N PRO A 19 5.88 -6.79 13.29
CA PRO A 19 5.37 -5.58 12.65
C PRO A 19 6.16 -4.37 13.15
N THR A 20 6.91 -3.75 12.26
CA THR A 20 7.52 -2.45 12.52
C THR A 20 6.49 -1.38 12.22
N ILE A 21 6.15 -0.58 13.23
CA ILE A 21 5.20 0.51 13.05
C ILE A 21 5.94 1.66 12.37
N ILE A 22 5.49 1.98 11.16
CA ILE A 22 5.98 3.14 10.42
C ILE A 22 4.90 4.20 10.47
N ASN A 23 5.22 5.33 11.07
CA ASN A 23 4.30 6.46 11.16
C ASN A 23 4.42 7.34 9.92
N PRO A 24 3.34 8.04 9.52
CA PRO A 24 3.42 9.02 8.44
C PRO A 24 4.46 10.10 8.73
N PRO A 25 5.14 10.65 7.70
CA PRO A 25 6.07 11.75 7.91
C PRO A 25 5.38 12.97 8.55
N GLU A 26 6.07 13.66 9.43
CA GLU A 26 5.53 14.81 10.17
C GLU A 26 5.06 15.95 9.26
N HIS A 27 5.71 16.11 8.11
CA HIS A 27 5.39 17.17 7.16
C HIS A 27 4.23 16.84 6.20
N VAL A 28 3.61 15.69 6.37
CA VAL A 28 2.45 15.26 5.58
C VAL A 28 1.27 15.03 6.52
N SER A 29 0.19 15.79 6.31
CA SER A 29 -1.02 15.64 7.12
C SER A 29 -1.86 14.49 6.63
N LEU A 30 -2.13 13.51 7.51
CA LEU A 30 -3.12 12.48 7.29
C LEU A 30 -4.29 12.64 8.26
N ARG A 31 -5.47 12.38 7.74
CA ARG A 31 -6.72 12.39 8.52
C ARG A 31 -6.93 10.99 9.12
N ASP A 32 -7.79 10.91 10.14
CA ASP A 32 -8.11 9.61 10.74
C ASP A 32 -8.65 8.62 9.72
N VAL A 33 -9.45 9.11 8.75
CA VAL A 33 -9.99 8.27 7.67
C VAL A 33 -8.93 7.72 6.73
N ASP A 34 -7.77 8.35 6.66
CA ASP A 34 -6.66 7.91 5.82
C ASP A 34 -5.85 6.79 6.47
N MET A 35 -5.88 6.68 7.79
CA MET A 35 -5.00 5.79 8.54
C MET A 35 -5.17 4.30 8.23
N PRO A 36 -6.39 3.76 8.06
CA PRO A 36 -6.54 2.37 7.65
C PRO A 36 -5.86 2.08 6.31
N PHE A 37 -5.94 3.00 5.37
CA PHE A 37 -5.29 2.88 4.06
C PHE A 37 -3.77 3.01 4.19
N TRP A 38 -3.30 3.91 5.02
CA TRP A 38 -1.86 4.04 5.32
C TRP A 38 -1.30 2.71 5.83
N ARG A 39 -1.94 2.12 6.83
CA ARG A 39 -1.49 0.83 7.39
C ARG A 39 -1.46 -0.28 6.35
N ALA A 40 -2.48 -0.35 5.50
CA ALA A 40 -2.55 -1.35 4.43
C ALA A 40 -1.42 -1.18 3.41
N ILE A 41 -1.16 0.06 2.99
CA ILE A 41 -0.11 0.37 2.02
C ILE A 41 1.27 0.03 2.59
N ILE A 42 1.55 0.47 3.80
CA ILE A 42 2.85 0.23 4.45
C ILE A 42 3.10 -1.26 4.62
N SER A 43 2.08 -2.04 4.94
CA SER A 43 2.21 -3.49 5.12
C SER A 43 2.43 -4.25 3.82
N ALA A 44 2.21 -3.62 2.66
CA ALA A 44 2.39 -4.27 1.36
C ALA A 44 3.86 -4.44 0.98
N ARG A 45 4.78 -3.78 1.68
CA ARG A 45 6.22 -3.90 1.45
C ARG A 45 6.93 -4.16 2.78
N ALA A 46 8.10 -4.79 2.71
CA ALA A 46 8.96 -4.95 3.87
C ALA A 46 9.32 -3.58 4.47
N SER A 47 9.29 -3.47 5.81
CA SER A 47 9.53 -2.19 6.50
C SER A 47 10.87 -1.56 6.11
N SER A 48 11.91 -2.37 5.89
CA SER A 48 13.23 -1.90 5.50
C SER A 48 13.30 -1.32 4.09
N SER A 49 12.29 -1.56 3.26
CA SER A 49 12.27 -1.10 1.87
C SER A 49 11.75 0.34 1.71
N TRP A 50 11.17 0.92 2.75
CA TRP A 50 10.59 2.25 2.70
C TRP A 50 11.63 3.33 2.97
N ASN A 51 11.74 4.30 2.07
CA ASN A 51 12.54 5.51 2.29
C ASN A 51 11.62 6.72 2.51
N GLY A 52 12.19 7.86 2.88
CA GLY A 52 11.40 9.06 3.19
C GLY A 52 10.56 9.57 2.02
N ALA A 53 11.07 9.51 0.80
CA ALA A 53 10.33 9.95 -0.38
C ALA A 53 9.15 9.01 -0.66
N ASP A 54 9.37 7.71 -0.54
CA ASP A 54 8.31 6.71 -0.69
C ASP A 54 7.18 6.92 0.33
N LEU A 55 7.53 7.27 1.57
CA LEU A 55 6.54 7.50 2.62
C LEU A 55 5.65 8.71 2.31
N VAL A 56 6.19 9.75 1.67
CA VAL A 56 5.39 10.89 1.22
C VAL A 56 4.38 10.45 0.15
N HIS A 57 4.82 9.66 -0.82
CA HIS A 57 3.92 9.13 -1.84
C HIS A 57 2.90 8.17 -1.26
N ALA A 58 3.30 7.35 -0.29
CA ALA A 58 2.38 6.45 0.42
C ALA A 58 1.28 7.23 1.16
N ALA A 59 1.62 8.35 1.77
CA ALA A 59 0.64 9.22 2.42
C ALA A 59 -0.36 9.79 1.41
N ARG A 60 0.11 10.21 0.25
CA ARG A 60 -0.78 10.69 -0.83
C ARG A 60 -1.68 9.58 -1.35
N LEU A 61 -1.17 8.38 -1.48
CA LEU A 61 -1.96 7.22 -1.89
C LEU A 61 -3.04 6.90 -0.85
N ALA A 62 -2.71 6.94 0.43
CA ALA A 62 -3.67 6.72 1.52
C ALA A 62 -4.82 7.74 1.46
N ARG A 63 -4.50 9.03 1.30
CA ARG A 63 -5.51 10.08 1.14
C ARG A 63 -6.37 9.85 -0.09
N CYS A 64 -5.76 9.44 -1.18
CA CYS A 64 -6.45 9.15 -2.44
C CYS A 64 -7.48 8.05 -2.25
N HIS A 65 -7.13 6.95 -1.60
CA HIS A 65 -8.06 5.86 -1.33
C HIS A 65 -9.21 6.28 -0.43
N ALA A 66 -8.95 7.06 0.61
CA ALA A 66 -10.00 7.59 1.48
C ALA A 66 -10.96 8.50 0.72
N ASP A 67 -10.42 9.34 -0.17
CA ASP A 67 -11.23 10.22 -1.02
C ASP A 67 -12.06 9.43 -2.04
N ILE A 68 -11.51 8.35 -2.59
CA ILE A 68 -12.26 7.44 -3.47
C ILE A 68 -13.48 6.89 -2.74
N GLU A 69 -13.31 6.39 -1.53
CA GLU A 69 -14.42 5.86 -0.73
C GLU A 69 -15.47 6.94 -0.42
N ARG A 70 -15.03 8.14 -0.08
CA ARG A 70 -15.93 9.26 0.19
C ARG A 70 -16.75 9.63 -1.04
N VAL A 71 -16.10 9.80 -2.18
CA VAL A 71 -16.77 10.19 -3.43
C VAL A 71 -17.71 9.08 -3.90
N GLN A 72 -17.29 7.81 -3.78
CA GLN A 72 -18.14 6.66 -4.11
C GLN A 72 -19.39 6.64 -3.24
N SER A 73 -19.26 6.88 -1.95
CA SER A 73 -20.40 6.96 -1.04
C SER A 73 -21.36 8.10 -1.40
N GLU A 74 -20.82 9.26 -1.76
CA GLU A 74 -21.63 10.39 -2.20
C GLU A 74 -22.42 10.07 -3.48
N ILE A 75 -21.81 9.40 -4.45
CA ILE A 75 -22.48 8.96 -5.67
C ILE A 75 -23.60 7.97 -5.33
N ASP A 76 -23.33 7.02 -4.47
CA ASP A 76 -24.30 5.99 -4.08
C ASP A 76 -25.52 6.60 -3.37
N GLU A 77 -25.30 7.64 -2.56
CA GLU A 77 -26.38 8.32 -1.81
C GLU A 77 -27.22 9.25 -2.68
N GLU A 78 -26.60 9.97 -3.60
CA GLU A 78 -27.27 11.01 -4.40
C GLU A 78 -27.99 10.45 -5.63
N GLY A 79 -27.68 9.23 -6.06
CA GLY A 79 -28.22 8.67 -7.29
C GLY A 79 -27.65 9.35 -8.54
N GLU A 80 -28.36 9.23 -9.66
CA GLU A 80 -27.82 9.58 -10.98
C GLU A 80 -27.80 11.08 -11.31
N ILE A 81 -28.50 11.93 -10.54
CA ILE A 81 -28.83 13.30 -10.95
C ILE A 81 -27.62 14.24 -11.02
N ASP A 82 -26.59 14.06 -10.20
CA ASP A 82 -25.35 14.85 -10.21
C ASP A 82 -24.09 13.99 -10.27
N ALA A 83 -24.23 12.76 -10.73
CA ALA A 83 -23.17 11.78 -10.68
C ALA A 83 -22.03 12.06 -11.66
N THR A 84 -22.26 12.80 -12.75
CA THR A 84 -21.27 12.93 -13.83
C THR A 84 -19.99 13.61 -13.39
N SER A 85 -20.07 14.75 -12.68
CA SER A 85 -18.89 15.46 -12.18
C SER A 85 -18.15 14.64 -11.14
N LYS A 86 -18.90 14.02 -10.24
CA LYS A 86 -18.33 13.17 -9.20
C LYS A 86 -17.71 11.90 -9.77
N GLN A 87 -18.32 11.31 -10.80
CA GLN A 87 -17.75 10.15 -11.49
C GLN A 87 -16.45 10.49 -12.20
N ARG A 88 -16.37 11.65 -12.84
CA ARG A 88 -15.12 12.13 -13.46
C ARG A 88 -14.03 12.35 -12.42
N PHE A 89 -14.39 12.94 -11.29
CA PHE A 89 -13.45 13.12 -10.18
C PHE A 89 -13.01 11.77 -9.62
N LEU A 90 -13.93 10.84 -9.45
CA LEU A 90 -13.63 9.48 -8.99
C LEU A 90 -12.64 8.78 -9.94
N GLU A 91 -12.86 8.87 -11.26
CA GLU A 91 -11.94 8.32 -12.26
C GLU A 91 -10.55 8.93 -12.14
N THR A 92 -10.46 10.23 -11.92
CA THR A 92 -9.19 10.94 -11.73
C THR A 92 -8.47 10.42 -10.49
N LEU A 93 -9.20 10.23 -9.38
CA LEU A 93 -8.64 9.68 -8.15
C LEU A 93 -8.16 8.24 -8.35
N MET A 94 -8.93 7.42 -9.07
CA MET A 94 -8.56 6.03 -9.33
C MET A 94 -7.31 5.94 -10.21
N LYS A 95 -7.18 6.78 -11.22
CA LYS A 95 -5.97 6.86 -12.04
C LYS A 95 -4.75 7.29 -11.22
N ARG A 96 -4.93 8.26 -10.33
CA ARG A 96 -3.87 8.71 -9.41
C ARG A 96 -3.45 7.57 -8.48
N ALA A 97 -4.41 6.84 -7.94
CA ALA A 97 -4.14 5.71 -7.06
C ALA A 97 -3.35 4.62 -7.79
N VAL A 98 -3.73 4.29 -9.02
CA VAL A 98 -3.00 3.31 -9.83
C VAL A 98 -1.57 3.78 -10.10
N TYR A 99 -1.38 5.04 -10.48
CA TYR A 99 -0.06 5.60 -10.73
C TYR A 99 0.83 5.54 -9.49
N LEU A 100 0.32 6.00 -8.35
CA LEU A 100 1.06 5.96 -7.08
C LEU A 100 1.38 4.54 -6.64
N SER A 101 0.43 3.62 -6.81
CA SER A 101 0.64 2.21 -6.48
C SER A 101 1.76 1.59 -7.30
N ARG A 102 1.87 1.96 -8.57
CA ARG A 102 2.94 1.48 -9.46
C ARG A 102 4.30 2.01 -9.06
N ILE A 103 4.41 3.32 -8.82
CA ILE A 103 5.70 3.90 -8.45
C ILE A 103 6.19 3.42 -7.09
N LEU A 104 5.26 3.04 -6.20
CA LEU A 104 5.57 2.50 -4.88
C LEU A 104 5.78 0.99 -4.87
N HIS A 105 5.50 0.30 -5.97
CA HIS A 105 5.55 -1.16 -6.06
C HIS A 105 4.66 -1.85 -5.01
N VAL A 106 3.46 -1.35 -4.81
CA VAL A 106 2.47 -1.91 -3.87
C VAL A 106 1.24 -2.49 -4.58
N HIS A 107 1.21 -2.46 -5.92
CA HIS A 107 0.15 -3.11 -6.68
C HIS A 107 0.35 -4.63 -6.74
N ALA A 108 -0.72 -5.36 -7.02
CA ALA A 108 -0.72 -6.82 -6.99
C ALA A 108 0.35 -7.44 -7.89
N GLU A 109 0.58 -6.88 -9.06
CA GLU A 109 1.58 -7.37 -10.01
C GLU A 109 3.01 -7.24 -9.45
N ALA A 110 3.31 -6.16 -8.73
CA ALA A 110 4.63 -5.98 -8.13
C ALA A 110 4.85 -6.87 -6.91
N THR A 111 3.81 -7.10 -6.11
CA THR A 111 3.92 -7.86 -4.86
C THR A 111 3.69 -9.35 -5.04
N CYS A 112 2.80 -9.74 -5.94
CA CYS A 112 2.45 -11.15 -6.21
C CYS A 112 3.12 -11.68 -7.48
N GLY A 113 3.33 -10.84 -8.49
CA GLY A 113 3.89 -11.23 -9.79
C GLY A 113 5.30 -11.79 -9.69
N LYS A 114 6.12 -11.28 -8.81
CA LYS A 114 7.47 -11.81 -8.57
C LYS A 114 7.44 -13.24 -8.05
N SER A 115 6.51 -13.56 -7.18
CA SER A 115 6.33 -14.92 -6.66
C SER A 115 5.89 -15.87 -7.76
N GLU A 116 4.96 -15.45 -8.61
CA GLU A 116 4.52 -16.24 -9.76
C GLU A 116 5.63 -16.46 -10.77
N GLN A 117 6.42 -15.43 -11.07
CA GLN A 117 7.57 -15.56 -11.98
C GLN A 117 8.61 -16.49 -11.42
N GLN A 118 8.90 -16.44 -10.14
CA GLN A 118 9.81 -17.35 -9.47
C GLN A 118 9.29 -18.78 -9.50
N ALA A 119 8.01 -18.98 -9.27
CA ALA A 119 7.37 -20.28 -9.35
C ALA A 119 7.45 -20.85 -10.77
N LYS A 120 7.19 -20.03 -11.79
CA LYS A 120 7.30 -20.44 -13.20
C LYS A 120 8.73 -20.81 -13.58
N ARG A 121 9.73 -20.08 -13.07
CA ARG A 121 11.15 -20.39 -13.30
C ARG A 121 11.59 -21.66 -12.61
N ALA A 122 10.98 -22.00 -11.48
CA ALA A 122 11.29 -23.21 -10.74
C ALA A 122 10.62 -24.47 -11.32
N LEU A 123 9.60 -24.30 -12.17
CA LEU A 123 8.92 -25.42 -12.81
C LEU A 123 9.78 -25.93 -13.98
N PRO A 124 10.00 -27.27 -14.09
CA PRO A 124 10.71 -27.82 -15.23
C PRO A 124 9.94 -27.52 -16.51
N GLU A 125 10.65 -27.04 -17.51
CA GLU A 125 10.10 -26.86 -18.84
C GLU A 125 9.71 -28.22 -19.41
N LYS A 126 8.48 -28.32 -19.84
CA LYS A 126 8.01 -29.49 -20.59
C LYS A 126 8.20 -29.28 -22.07
#